data_12089ac958188a00f9e90ce91b0ebe1c
#
_entry.id   12089ac958188a00f9e90ce91b0ebe1c
#
_cell.length_a   1.000
_cell.length_b   1.000
_cell.length_c   1.000
_cell.angle_alpha   90.00
_cell.angle_beta   90.00
_cell.angle_gamma   90.00
#
_symmetry.space_group_name_H-M   'P 1'
#
loop_
_entity.id
_entity.type
_entity.pdbx_description
1 polymer ?
#
loop_
_entity_poly.entity_id
_entity_poly.type
_entity_poly.pdbx_seq_one_letter_code
_entity_poly.pdbx_strand_id
1 'polypeptide(L)'
;MPAFLLKLSGEALGGEAGVGIEPEILKHYCDEIEAAHREGIKLAVVLGGGNLFRGAHLAAAGMDRVIGDRMGMLATVMNGLALNDFLRRRGIVSQLFSAVPMPGMVEGYNRDTAKAAMQNGEVVILTG
;
A
#
# COMPACT_ATOMS: atom_id res chain seq x y z
N MET A 1 -8.05 -17.33 -14.34
CA MET A 1 -7.63 -17.06 -12.96
C MET A 1 -8.33 -15.81 -12.44
N PRO A 2 -8.94 -15.87 -11.25
CA PRO A 2 -9.57 -14.69 -10.69
C PRO A 2 -8.54 -13.63 -10.33
N ALA A 3 -8.94 -12.38 -10.48
CA ALA A 3 -8.16 -11.22 -10.09
C ALA A 3 -8.97 -10.40 -9.08
N PHE A 4 -8.32 -9.98 -7.99
CA PHE A 4 -8.98 -9.25 -6.93
C PHE A 4 -8.22 -7.97 -6.61
N LEU A 5 -8.98 -6.94 -6.30
CA LEU A 5 -8.46 -5.70 -5.75
C LEU A 5 -8.80 -5.69 -4.26
N LEU A 6 -7.78 -5.72 -3.43
CA LEU A 6 -7.92 -5.72 -1.98
C LEU A 6 -7.58 -4.33 -1.45
N LYS A 7 -8.52 -3.72 -0.74
CA LYS A 7 -8.28 -2.44 -0.10
C LYS A 7 -7.99 -2.66 1.38
N LEU A 8 -6.83 -2.19 1.82
CA LEU A 8 -6.41 -2.27 3.23
C LEU A 8 -6.47 -0.90 3.87
N SER A 9 -7.14 -0.82 5.01
CA SER A 9 -7.20 0.41 5.79
C SER A 9 -5.83 0.73 6.40
N GLY A 10 -5.38 1.98 6.24
CA GLY A 10 -4.18 2.43 6.91
C GLY A 10 -4.32 2.36 8.44
N GLU A 11 -5.50 2.70 8.96
CA GLU A 11 -5.73 2.68 10.41
C GLU A 11 -5.52 1.29 11.01
N ALA A 12 -5.92 0.25 10.31
CA ALA A 12 -5.73 -1.12 10.76
C ALA A 12 -4.24 -1.48 10.94
N LEU A 13 -3.35 -0.89 10.14
CA LEU A 13 -1.91 -1.11 10.27
C LEU A 13 -1.35 -0.58 11.60
N GLY A 14 -2.02 0.36 12.24
CA GLY A 14 -1.65 0.89 13.53
C GLY A 14 -2.05 0.03 14.73
N GLY A 15 -2.76 -1.08 14.48
CA GLY A 15 -3.24 -1.94 15.54
C GLY A 15 -4.29 -1.24 16.41
N GLU A 16 -4.34 -1.58 17.69
CA GLU A 16 -5.31 -1.00 18.64
C GLU A 16 -5.15 0.51 18.78
N ALA A 17 -3.92 1.01 18.74
CA ALA A 17 -3.65 2.44 18.86
C ALA A 17 -4.07 3.20 17.60
N GLY A 18 -4.19 2.54 16.44
CA GLY A 18 -4.52 3.17 15.17
C GLY A 18 -3.44 4.10 14.62
N VAL A 19 -2.25 4.09 15.20
CA VAL A 19 -1.14 4.99 14.86
C VAL A 19 0.12 4.18 14.58
N GLY A 20 0.86 4.60 13.56
CA GLY A 20 2.12 3.94 13.18
C GLY A 20 1.88 2.67 12.38
N ILE A 21 2.93 1.91 12.21
CA ILE A 21 2.89 0.60 11.55
C ILE A 21 3.24 -0.46 12.56
N GLU A 22 2.25 -1.28 12.91
CA GLU A 22 2.46 -2.37 13.86
C GLU A 22 2.99 -3.59 13.11
N PRO A 23 4.22 -4.07 13.43
CA PRO A 23 4.82 -5.19 12.68
C PRO A 23 3.96 -6.45 12.65
N GLU A 24 3.29 -6.78 13.75
CA GLU A 24 2.47 -8.00 13.81
C GLU A 24 1.25 -7.92 12.88
N ILE A 25 0.64 -6.73 12.77
CA ILE A 25 -0.47 -6.51 11.84
C ILE A 25 0.02 -6.61 10.39
N LEU A 26 1.18 -6.01 10.12
CA LEU A 26 1.77 -6.08 8.77
C LEU A 26 2.09 -7.52 8.38
N LYS A 27 2.63 -8.31 9.31
CA LYS A 27 2.87 -9.74 9.09
C LYS A 27 1.57 -10.50 8.82
N HIS A 28 0.51 -10.18 9.55
CA HIS A 28 -0.79 -10.79 9.36
C HIS A 28 -1.31 -10.54 7.94
N TYR A 29 -1.22 -9.30 7.46
CA TYR A 29 -1.59 -8.99 6.08
C TYR A 29 -0.74 -9.75 5.07
N CYS A 30 0.55 -9.89 5.33
CA CYS A 30 1.43 -10.69 4.47
C CYS A 30 1.01 -12.16 4.46
N ASP A 31 0.60 -12.71 5.59
CA ASP A 31 0.11 -14.09 5.66
C ASP A 31 -1.11 -14.28 4.77
N GLU A 32 -2.06 -13.34 4.83
CA GLU A 32 -3.28 -13.40 4.03
C GLU A 32 -2.98 -13.28 2.53
N ILE A 33 -2.09 -12.35 2.18
CA ILE A 33 -1.68 -12.15 0.78
C ILE A 33 -0.94 -13.37 0.27
N GLU A 34 -0.05 -13.92 1.07
CA GLU A 34 0.70 -15.11 0.69
C GLU A 34 -0.21 -16.31 0.45
N ALA A 35 -1.19 -16.51 1.32
CA ALA A 35 -2.16 -17.60 1.17
C ALA A 35 -2.91 -17.49 -0.16
N ALA A 36 -3.40 -16.29 -0.49
CA ALA A 36 -4.10 -16.06 -1.75
C ALA A 36 -3.16 -16.24 -2.95
N HIS A 37 -1.95 -15.76 -2.85
CA HIS A 37 -0.94 -15.86 -3.91
C HIS A 37 -0.61 -17.32 -4.22
N ARG A 38 -0.49 -18.16 -3.20
CA ARG A 38 -0.20 -19.60 -3.36
C ARG A 38 -1.32 -20.34 -4.07
N GLU A 39 -2.55 -19.86 -3.97
CA GLU A 39 -3.69 -20.44 -4.67
C GLU A 39 -3.81 -19.96 -6.12
N GLY A 40 -2.86 -19.14 -6.59
CA GLY A 40 -2.87 -18.62 -7.95
C GLY A 40 -3.78 -17.42 -8.15
N ILE A 41 -4.28 -16.82 -7.07
CA ILE A 41 -5.11 -15.62 -7.16
C ILE A 41 -4.22 -14.42 -7.50
N LYS A 42 -4.65 -13.64 -8.49
CA LYS A 42 -3.95 -12.43 -8.89
C LYS A 42 -4.45 -11.26 -8.03
N LEU A 43 -3.53 -10.59 -7.36
CA LEU A 43 -3.87 -9.56 -6.38
C LEU A 43 -3.28 -8.20 -6.74
N ALA A 44 -4.14 -7.18 -6.64
CA ALA A 44 -3.71 -5.80 -6.51
C ALA A 44 -4.17 -5.32 -5.14
N VAL A 45 -3.31 -4.59 -4.44
CA VAL A 45 -3.58 -4.11 -3.08
C VAL A 45 -3.52 -2.60 -3.08
N VAL A 46 -4.54 -1.97 -2.53
CA VAL A 46 -4.59 -0.52 -2.34
C VAL A 46 -4.52 -0.23 -0.84
N LEU A 47 -3.62 0.67 -0.45
CA LEU A 47 -3.40 1.02 0.94
C LEU A 47 -3.85 2.44 1.25
N GLY A 48 -4.50 2.61 2.39
CA GLY A 48 -4.75 3.92 2.97
C GLY A 48 -3.54 4.41 3.79
N GLY A 49 -3.63 5.60 4.36
CA GLY A 49 -2.56 6.23 5.12
C GLY A 49 -2.97 6.78 6.49
N GLY A 50 -4.18 6.51 6.94
CA GLY A 50 -4.73 7.10 8.16
C GLY A 50 -4.01 6.75 9.47
N ASN A 51 -3.16 5.73 9.45
CA ASN A 51 -2.31 5.38 10.60
C ASN A 51 -1.12 6.34 10.76
N LEU A 52 -0.73 7.03 9.69
CA LEU A 52 0.44 7.90 9.68
C LEU A 52 0.06 9.37 9.61
N PHE A 53 -1.05 9.70 8.94
CA PHE A 53 -1.44 11.08 8.74
C PHE A 53 -2.95 11.22 8.60
N ARG A 54 -3.52 12.22 9.31
CA ARG A 54 -4.93 12.59 9.20
C ARG A 54 -5.05 14.08 8.91
N GLY A 55 -5.35 14.41 7.65
CA GLY A 55 -5.39 15.79 7.19
C GLY A 55 -6.47 16.64 7.84
N ALA A 56 -7.59 16.04 8.26
CA ALA A 56 -8.71 16.79 8.84
C ALA A 56 -8.30 17.61 10.07
N HIS A 57 -7.43 17.07 10.91
CA HIS A 57 -6.95 17.73 12.11
C HIS A 57 -6.15 18.99 11.78
N LEU A 58 -5.26 18.90 10.81
CA LEU A 58 -4.43 20.02 10.39
C LEU A 58 -5.23 21.03 9.54
N ALA A 59 -6.20 20.56 8.76
CA ALA A 59 -7.09 21.44 8.01
C ALA A 59 -7.91 22.33 8.95
N ALA A 60 -8.38 21.77 10.07
CA ALA A 60 -9.09 22.51 11.10
C ALA A 60 -8.20 23.57 11.74
N ALA A 61 -6.89 23.37 11.78
CA ALA A 61 -5.91 24.30 12.32
C ALA A 61 -5.41 25.32 11.27
N GLY A 62 -5.94 25.27 10.05
CA GLY A 62 -5.63 26.24 9.01
C GLY A 62 -4.68 25.77 7.91
N MET A 63 -4.31 24.48 7.90
CA MET A 63 -3.47 23.95 6.83
C MET A 63 -4.22 23.94 5.49
N ASP A 64 -3.53 24.30 4.42
CA ASP A 64 -4.06 24.19 3.07
C ASP A 64 -4.42 22.74 2.78
N ARG A 65 -5.64 22.53 2.28
CA ARG A 65 -6.13 21.18 1.97
C ARG A 65 -5.29 20.45 0.93
N VAL A 66 -4.79 21.16 -0.07
CA VAL A 66 -3.95 20.55 -1.10
C VAL A 66 -2.66 20.00 -0.49
N ILE A 67 -2.07 20.73 0.44
CA ILE A 67 -0.86 20.26 1.15
C ILE A 67 -1.19 19.04 2.02
N GLY A 68 -2.32 19.10 2.73
CA GLY A 68 -2.78 17.96 3.54
C GLY A 68 -3.01 16.71 2.69
N ASP A 69 -3.63 16.87 1.51
CA ASP A 69 -3.86 15.75 0.60
C ASP A 69 -2.55 15.12 0.12
N ARG A 70 -1.54 15.97 -0.17
CA ARG A 70 -0.23 15.49 -0.56
C ARG A 70 0.46 14.72 0.56
N MET A 71 0.34 15.18 1.79
CA MET A 71 0.87 14.48 2.95
C MET A 71 0.18 13.12 3.14
N GLY A 72 -1.14 13.08 2.96
CA GLY A 72 -1.89 11.83 3.01
C GLY A 72 -1.45 10.85 1.93
N MET A 73 -1.19 11.34 0.73
CA MET A 73 -0.65 10.53 -0.36
C MET A 73 0.70 9.93 0.01
N LEU A 74 1.60 10.73 0.59
CA LEU A 74 2.90 10.24 1.05
C LEU A 74 2.77 9.18 2.13
N ALA A 75 1.77 9.31 3.01
CA ALA A 75 1.50 8.31 4.04
C ALA A 75 1.16 6.95 3.43
N THR A 76 0.37 6.93 2.34
CA THR A 76 0.06 5.67 1.65
C THR A 76 1.30 5.04 1.05
N VAL A 77 2.22 5.85 0.53
CA VAL A 77 3.48 5.36 -0.04
C VAL A 77 4.35 4.72 1.05
N MET A 78 4.41 5.32 2.23
CA MET A 78 5.14 4.74 3.36
C MET A 78 4.60 3.35 3.72
N ASN A 79 3.29 3.21 3.81
CA ASN A 79 2.66 1.90 4.06
C ASN A 79 2.97 0.91 2.94
N GLY A 80 2.93 1.38 1.70
CA GLY A 80 3.25 0.56 0.53
C GLY A 80 4.69 0.06 0.55
N LEU A 81 5.64 0.92 0.92
CA LEU A 81 7.04 0.52 1.04
C LEU A 81 7.22 -0.58 2.08
N ALA A 82 6.55 -0.44 3.24
CA ALA A 82 6.64 -1.43 4.30
C ALA A 82 6.06 -2.77 3.86
N LEU A 83 4.87 -2.76 3.26
CA LEU A 83 4.24 -3.99 2.78
C LEU A 83 5.07 -4.67 1.70
N ASN A 84 5.59 -3.89 0.75
CA ASN A 84 6.41 -4.40 -0.34
C ASN A 84 7.67 -5.10 0.19
N ASP A 85 8.35 -4.47 1.15
CA ASP A 85 9.54 -5.05 1.76
C ASP A 85 9.24 -6.37 2.48
N PHE A 86 8.16 -6.40 3.26
CA PHE A 86 7.78 -7.62 4.00
C PHE A 86 7.38 -8.76 3.06
N LEU A 87 6.69 -8.47 1.97
CA LEU A 87 6.34 -9.50 0.98
C LEU A 87 7.58 -10.04 0.29
N ARG A 88 8.50 -9.16 -0.11
CA ARG A 88 9.73 -9.58 -0.77
C ARG A 88 10.61 -10.44 0.12
N ARG A 89 10.65 -10.16 1.41
CA ARG A 89 11.37 -10.99 2.38
C ARG A 89 10.83 -12.41 2.48
N ARG A 90 9.56 -12.60 2.11
CA ARG A 90 8.93 -13.92 2.06
C ARG A 90 9.11 -14.62 0.72
N GLY A 91 9.83 -14.00 -0.21
CA GLY A 91 10.02 -14.53 -1.56
C GLY A 91 8.83 -14.28 -2.48
N ILE A 92 7.90 -13.42 -2.10
CA ILE A 92 6.76 -13.05 -2.93
C ILE A 92 7.16 -11.86 -3.77
N VAL A 93 7.14 -12.03 -5.09
CA VAL A 93 7.44 -10.93 -6.01
C VAL A 93 6.28 -9.95 -6.01
N SER A 94 6.58 -8.71 -5.66
CA SER A 94 5.59 -7.63 -5.60
C SER A 94 6.15 -6.38 -6.25
N GLN A 95 5.25 -5.58 -6.83
CA GLN A 95 5.58 -4.32 -7.49
C GLN A 95 4.81 -3.19 -6.83
N LEU A 96 5.53 -2.14 -6.46
CA LEU A 96 4.96 -0.97 -5.79
C LEU A 96 4.87 0.18 -6.78
N PHE A 97 3.68 0.76 -6.89
CA PHE A 97 3.42 1.92 -7.73
C PHE A 97 2.80 3.05 -6.94
N SER A 98 3.08 4.28 -7.36
CA SER A 98 2.45 5.49 -6.83
C SER A 98 1.83 6.28 -7.96
N ALA A 99 0.72 6.97 -7.68
CA ALA A 99 0.13 7.90 -8.65
C ALA A 99 1.11 9.01 -9.02
N VAL A 100 1.98 9.41 -8.08
CA VAL A 100 3.05 10.36 -8.32
C VAL A 100 4.38 9.62 -8.27
N PRO A 101 5.18 9.61 -9.34
CA PRO A 101 6.46 8.93 -9.33
C PRO A 101 7.45 9.60 -8.37
N MET A 102 8.23 8.78 -7.69
CA MET A 102 9.27 9.25 -6.78
C MET A 102 10.58 8.54 -7.15
N PRO A 103 11.37 9.12 -8.06
CA PRO A 103 12.59 8.47 -8.57
C PRO A 103 13.48 7.95 -7.46
N GLY A 104 13.92 6.70 -7.58
CA GLY A 104 14.77 6.06 -6.59
C GLY A 104 14.03 5.40 -5.42
N MET A 105 12.72 5.59 -5.30
CA MET A 105 11.93 4.99 -4.22
C MET A 105 10.74 4.18 -4.72
N VAL A 106 9.91 4.77 -5.56
CA VAL A 106 8.70 4.11 -6.05
C VAL A 106 8.41 4.53 -7.49
N GLU A 107 8.00 3.55 -8.30
CA GLU A 107 7.68 3.82 -9.69
C GLU A 107 6.31 4.47 -9.83
N GLY A 108 6.18 5.32 -10.84
CA GLY A 108 4.90 5.90 -11.20
C GLY A 108 3.95 4.83 -11.73
N TYR A 109 2.69 4.94 -11.39
CA TYR A 109 1.69 4.01 -11.88
C TYR A 109 1.60 4.05 -13.42
N ASN A 110 1.63 2.89 -14.02
CA ASN A 110 1.40 2.70 -15.45
C ASN A 110 0.49 1.49 -15.58
N ARG A 111 -0.65 1.69 -16.25
CA ARG A 111 -1.65 0.64 -16.39
C ARG A 111 -1.09 -0.63 -17.02
N ASP A 112 -0.33 -0.48 -18.10
CA ASP A 112 0.18 -1.64 -18.82
C ASP A 112 1.22 -2.40 -18.03
N THR A 113 2.10 -1.68 -17.33
CA THR A 113 3.12 -2.29 -16.45
C THR A 113 2.47 -3.02 -15.28
N ALA A 114 1.48 -2.40 -14.64
CA ALA A 114 0.76 -3.02 -13.52
C ALA A 114 0.00 -4.26 -13.98
N LYS A 115 -0.66 -4.19 -15.13
CA LYS A 115 -1.39 -5.31 -15.70
C LYS A 115 -0.45 -6.47 -16.04
N ALA A 116 0.71 -6.18 -16.63
CA ALA A 116 1.70 -7.20 -16.95
C ALA A 116 2.22 -7.89 -15.70
N ALA A 117 2.47 -7.11 -14.62
CA ALA A 117 2.89 -7.67 -13.33
C ALA A 117 1.85 -8.64 -12.78
N MET A 118 0.58 -8.25 -12.79
CA MET A 118 -0.50 -9.14 -12.34
C MET A 118 -0.60 -10.40 -13.18
N GLN A 119 -0.46 -10.28 -14.49
CA GLN A 119 -0.50 -11.43 -15.40
C GLN A 119 0.65 -12.40 -15.14
N ASN A 120 1.80 -11.88 -14.69
CA ASN A 120 2.96 -12.69 -14.32
C ASN A 120 2.83 -13.31 -12.91
N GLY A 121 1.72 -13.08 -12.23
CA GLY A 121 1.51 -13.62 -10.88
C GLY A 121 2.19 -12.81 -9.78
N GLU A 122 2.62 -11.59 -10.07
CA GLU A 122 3.20 -10.70 -9.07
C GLU A 122 2.09 -9.94 -8.34
N VAL A 123 2.31 -9.66 -7.06
CA VAL A 123 1.39 -8.83 -6.28
C VAL A 123 1.65 -7.37 -6.65
N VAL A 124 0.59 -6.64 -6.98
CA VAL A 124 0.69 -5.22 -7.33
C VAL A 124 0.20 -4.40 -6.14
N ILE A 125 1.00 -3.44 -5.70
CA ILE A 125 0.66 -2.54 -4.59
C ILE A 125 0.50 -1.14 -5.16
N LEU A 126 -0.67 -0.55 -4.95
CA LEU A 126 -1.03 0.76 -5.47
C LEU A 126 -1.13 1.77 -4.32
N THR A 127 -0.45 2.89 -4.47
CA THR A 127 -0.40 3.97 -3.48
C THR A 127 -0.56 5.33 -4.15
N GLY A 128 -0.74 6.35 -3.33
CA GLY A 128 -0.86 7.72 -3.81
C GLY A 128 -2.30 8.17 -4.06
#